data_03d4172df94d8e43a95d2929ec72595c
#
_entry.id   03d4172df94d8e43a95d2929ec72595c
#
_cell.length_a   1.000
_cell.length_b   1.000
_cell.length_c   1.000
_cell.angle_alpha   90.00
_cell.angle_beta   90.00
_cell.angle_gamma   90.00
#
_symmetry.space_group_name_H-M   'P 1'
#
loop_
_entity.id
_entity.type
_entity.pdbx_description
1 polymer ?
#
loop_
_entity_poly.entity_id
_entity_poly.type
_entity_poly.pdbx_seq_one_letter_code
_entity_poly.pdbx_strand_id
1 'polypeptide(L)'
;LLWRRAGKAGLAWLAGCALVSAWWIIPLLILGRYAPPFTEFIESARVTTRWLNLAEILRGTTSWAPFVDTERVAGHVLGTERVFVLVTIAVAALGLVGLTRLPRVWSCMLLIGVALLGTHAAWYLDALDGPLAALRNVHKFDPLVRIPVVLGVAAVMARVEVPGTVRMGRRQAAGLLVCLVMVGA
;
A
#
# COMPACT_ATOMS: atom_id res chain seq x y z
N LEU A 1 35.14 2.48 -8.14
CA LEU A 1 34.88 1.38 -9.12
C LEU A 1 33.60 0.61 -8.82
N LEU A 2 33.29 0.29 -7.55
CA LEU A 2 32.06 -0.42 -7.14
C LEU A 2 30.77 0.36 -7.44
N TRP A 3 30.77 1.67 -7.24
CA TRP A 3 29.61 2.53 -7.52
C TRP A 3 29.25 2.61 -9.00
N ARG A 4 30.26 2.61 -9.89
CA ARG A 4 30.02 2.58 -11.35
C ARG A 4 29.47 1.24 -11.83
N ARG A 5 29.83 0.13 -11.17
CA ARG A 5 29.27 -1.20 -11.47
C ARG A 5 27.83 -1.31 -10.97
N ALA A 6 27.53 -0.79 -9.78
CA ALA A 6 26.17 -0.72 -9.26
C ALA A 6 25.23 0.11 -10.14
N GLY A 7 25.72 1.23 -10.69
CA GLY A 7 24.94 2.05 -11.63
C GLY A 7 24.62 1.32 -12.94
N LYS A 8 25.60 0.62 -13.51
CA LYS A 8 25.36 -0.17 -14.75
C LYS A 8 24.41 -1.33 -14.51
N ALA A 9 24.53 -2.03 -13.39
CA ALA A 9 23.61 -3.12 -13.00
C ALA A 9 22.19 -2.57 -12.77
N GLY A 10 22.05 -1.42 -12.11
CA GLY A 10 20.77 -0.74 -11.94
C GLY A 10 20.11 -0.33 -13.24
N LEU A 11 20.88 0.24 -14.18
CA LEU A 11 20.38 0.58 -15.51
C LEU A 11 19.96 -0.66 -16.31
N ALA A 12 20.75 -1.73 -16.28
CA ALA A 12 20.39 -2.98 -16.93
C ALA A 12 19.12 -3.60 -16.34
N TRP A 13 18.95 -3.53 -15.02
CA TRP A 13 17.74 -3.97 -14.34
C TRP A 13 16.53 -3.14 -14.74
N LEU A 14 16.63 -1.80 -14.73
CA LEU A 14 15.54 -0.91 -15.15
C LEU A 14 15.18 -1.13 -16.63
N ALA A 15 16.16 -1.29 -17.51
CA ALA A 15 15.92 -1.61 -18.91
C ALA A 15 15.21 -2.96 -19.08
N GLY A 16 15.61 -3.97 -18.30
CA GLY A 16 14.94 -5.27 -18.26
C GLY A 16 13.49 -5.16 -17.80
N CYS A 17 13.25 -4.42 -16.72
CA CYS A 17 11.88 -4.16 -16.23
C CYS A 17 11.03 -3.43 -17.29
N ALA A 18 11.58 -2.41 -17.94
CA ALA A 18 10.89 -1.68 -19.00
C ALA A 18 10.56 -2.59 -20.19
N LEU A 19 11.49 -3.44 -20.60
CA LEU A 19 11.29 -4.39 -21.71
C LEU A 19 10.22 -5.42 -21.39
N VAL A 20 10.30 -6.03 -20.20
CA VAL A 20 9.29 -6.99 -19.72
C VAL A 20 7.93 -6.36 -19.54
N SER A 21 7.86 -5.07 -19.20
CA SER A 21 6.59 -4.36 -19.04
C SER A 21 6.03 -3.81 -20.36
N ALA A 22 6.84 -3.70 -21.39
CA ALA A 22 6.47 -3.06 -22.67
C ALA A 22 5.26 -3.73 -23.34
N TRP A 23 5.12 -5.05 -23.23
CA TRP A 23 4.06 -5.83 -23.85
C TRP A 23 2.65 -5.44 -23.39
N TRP A 24 2.50 -4.90 -22.16
CA TRP A 24 1.21 -4.41 -21.66
C TRP A 24 1.14 -2.88 -21.60
N ILE A 25 2.27 -2.18 -21.38
CA ILE A 25 2.30 -0.71 -21.34
C ILE A 25 2.03 -0.14 -22.73
N ILE A 26 2.65 -0.67 -23.79
CA ILE A 26 2.48 -0.15 -25.15
C ILE A 26 1.02 -0.25 -25.61
N PRO A 27 0.35 -1.41 -25.52
CA PRO A 27 -1.07 -1.52 -25.83
C PRO A 27 -1.95 -0.56 -25.02
N LEU A 28 -1.67 -0.37 -23.71
CA LEU A 28 -2.42 0.57 -22.88
C LEU A 28 -2.24 2.03 -23.32
N LEU A 29 -1.04 2.44 -23.70
CA LEU A 29 -0.77 3.78 -24.22
C LEU A 29 -1.47 4.02 -25.57
N ILE A 30 -1.50 3.01 -26.43
CA ILE A 30 -2.21 3.08 -27.72
C ILE A 30 -3.72 3.14 -27.45
N LEU A 31 -4.25 2.24 -26.61
CA LEU A 31 -5.67 2.20 -26.27
C LEU A 31 -6.11 3.54 -25.64
N GLY A 32 -5.30 4.14 -24.78
CA GLY A 32 -5.58 5.43 -24.15
C GLY A 32 -5.74 6.59 -25.15
N ARG A 33 -5.22 6.46 -26.38
CA ARG A 33 -5.42 7.45 -27.44
C ARG A 33 -6.73 7.30 -28.20
N TYR A 34 -7.27 6.08 -28.24
CA TYR A 34 -8.44 5.73 -29.06
C TYR A 34 -9.67 5.40 -28.19
N ALA A 35 -9.47 5.15 -26.91
CA ALA A 35 -10.60 4.92 -26.01
C ALA A 35 -11.41 6.20 -25.84
N PRO A 36 -12.73 6.13 -25.85
CA PRO A 36 -13.57 7.26 -25.43
C PRO A 36 -13.12 7.73 -24.05
N PRO A 37 -13.31 9.01 -23.70
CA PRO A 37 -12.92 9.54 -22.38
C PRO A 37 -13.88 9.04 -21.29
N PHE A 38 -14.06 7.69 -21.22
CA PHE A 38 -14.90 7.09 -20.19
C PHE A 38 -14.35 7.27 -18.78
N THR A 39 -13.14 7.79 -18.64
CA THR A 39 -12.63 8.31 -17.37
C THR A 39 -13.48 9.46 -16.83
N GLU A 40 -14.30 10.11 -17.65
CA GLU A 40 -15.30 11.10 -17.22
C GLU A 40 -16.54 10.43 -16.60
N PHE A 41 -16.76 9.14 -16.89
CA PHE A 41 -17.87 8.34 -16.38
C PHE A 41 -17.48 7.43 -15.21
N ILE A 42 -16.20 7.41 -14.84
CA ILE A 42 -15.68 6.68 -13.70
C ILE A 42 -15.44 7.70 -12.57
N GLU A 43 -15.31 7.19 -11.35
CA GLU A 43 -15.10 8.01 -10.16
C GLU A 43 -13.94 9.00 -10.34
N SER A 44 -14.20 10.27 -9.98
CA SER A 44 -13.13 11.27 -9.94
C SER A 44 -12.16 11.02 -8.80
N ALA A 45 -10.97 11.62 -8.87
CA ALA A 45 -9.97 11.56 -7.80
C ALA A 45 -10.56 12.05 -6.46
N ARG A 46 -11.48 13.01 -6.47
CA ARG A 46 -12.19 13.47 -5.27
C ARG A 46 -13.03 12.37 -4.63
N VAL A 47 -13.68 11.52 -5.42
CA VAL A 47 -14.48 10.39 -4.91
C VAL A 47 -13.58 9.32 -4.35
N THR A 48 -12.53 8.93 -5.08
CA THR A 48 -11.62 7.84 -4.68
C THR A 48 -10.77 8.19 -3.46
N THR A 49 -10.52 9.48 -3.20
CA THR A 49 -9.74 9.94 -2.04
C THR A 49 -10.57 10.47 -0.88
N ARG A 50 -11.89 10.60 -1.05
CA ARG A 50 -12.77 11.26 -0.06
C ARG A 50 -12.63 10.73 1.36
N TRP A 51 -12.44 9.44 1.51
CA TRP A 51 -12.39 8.76 2.79
C TRP A 51 -10.97 8.59 3.33
N LEU A 52 -9.96 8.99 2.54
CA LEU A 52 -8.57 8.87 2.92
C LEU A 52 -8.20 9.95 3.93
N ASN A 53 -7.92 9.51 5.14
CA ASN A 53 -7.27 10.30 6.16
C ASN A 53 -6.13 9.47 6.77
N LEU A 54 -5.31 10.08 7.62
CA LEU A 54 -4.14 9.41 8.17
C LEU A 54 -4.49 8.10 8.90
N ALA A 55 -5.61 8.07 9.62
CA ALA A 55 -6.05 6.86 10.33
C ALA A 55 -6.41 5.75 9.35
N GLU A 56 -7.21 6.04 8.32
CA GLU A 56 -7.60 5.06 7.30
C GLU A 56 -6.40 4.56 6.49
N ILE A 57 -5.45 5.44 6.15
CA ILE A 57 -4.21 5.08 5.49
C ILE A 57 -3.40 4.10 6.34
N LEU A 58 -3.22 4.38 7.62
CA LEU A 58 -2.45 3.52 8.51
C LEU A 58 -3.16 2.20 8.83
N ARG A 59 -4.49 2.20 8.94
CA ARG A 59 -5.31 1.01 9.16
C ARG A 59 -5.36 0.06 7.97
N GLY A 60 -5.21 0.57 6.74
CA GLY A 60 -5.32 -0.22 5.52
C GLY A 60 -6.70 -0.22 4.87
N THR A 61 -7.55 0.71 5.25
CA THR A 61 -8.84 0.94 4.63
C THR A 61 -8.75 2.04 3.56
N THR A 62 -7.78 1.90 2.65
CA THR A 62 -7.47 2.92 1.63
C THR A 62 -8.39 2.86 0.42
N SER A 63 -9.16 1.79 0.25
CA SER A 63 -10.18 1.70 -0.79
C SER A 63 -11.45 2.46 -0.38
N TRP A 64 -12.00 3.24 -1.30
CA TRP A 64 -13.25 3.96 -1.12
C TRP A 64 -14.49 3.04 -1.19
N ALA A 65 -14.40 1.93 -1.92
CA ALA A 65 -15.51 1.02 -2.17
C ALA A 65 -16.21 0.51 -0.89
N PRO A 66 -15.52 0.09 0.18
CA PRO A 66 -16.16 -0.37 1.42
C PRO A 66 -17.03 0.70 2.11
N PHE A 67 -16.78 1.98 1.87
CA PHE A 67 -17.55 3.07 2.49
C PHE A 67 -18.83 3.42 1.71
N VAL A 68 -18.91 3.02 0.43
CA VAL A 68 -20.05 3.32 -0.46
C VAL A 68 -20.87 2.06 -0.71
N ASP A 69 -20.22 0.92 -0.89
CA ASP A 69 -20.83 -0.36 -1.22
C ASP A 69 -21.11 -1.17 0.05
N THR A 70 -22.32 -1.05 0.57
CA THR A 70 -22.77 -1.79 1.76
C THR A 70 -23.09 -3.26 1.45
N GLU A 71 -23.20 -3.64 0.19
CA GLU A 71 -23.44 -5.04 -0.21
C GLU A 71 -22.17 -5.88 0.00
N ARG A 72 -21.00 -5.26 -0.05
CA ARG A 72 -19.72 -5.89 0.31
C ARG A 72 -19.53 -5.90 1.83
N VAL A 73 -20.37 -6.66 2.52
CA VAL A 73 -20.51 -6.66 3.99
C VAL A 73 -19.16 -6.75 4.72
N ALA A 74 -18.27 -7.66 4.31
CA ALA A 74 -16.99 -7.85 4.98
C ALA A 74 -16.10 -6.60 4.94
N GLY A 75 -15.98 -5.95 3.78
CA GLY A 75 -15.21 -4.71 3.63
C GLY A 75 -15.83 -3.55 4.40
N HIS A 76 -17.15 -3.42 4.34
CA HIS A 76 -17.89 -2.39 5.07
C HIS A 76 -17.72 -2.54 6.60
N VAL A 77 -17.89 -3.74 7.12
CA VAL A 77 -17.70 -4.06 8.55
C VAL A 77 -16.27 -3.76 8.98
N LEU A 78 -15.25 -4.16 8.20
CA LEU A 78 -13.86 -3.88 8.50
C LEU A 78 -13.58 -2.37 8.54
N GLY A 79 -14.20 -1.60 7.65
CA GLY A 79 -14.05 -0.15 7.57
C GLY A 79 -14.75 0.61 8.69
N THR A 80 -15.95 0.19 9.10
CA THR A 80 -16.88 1.00 9.89
C THR A 80 -17.14 0.48 11.31
N GLU A 81 -17.04 -0.84 11.54
CA GLU A 81 -17.31 -1.41 12.86
C GLU A 81 -16.23 -1.04 13.89
N ARG A 82 -16.66 -0.55 15.06
CA ARG A 82 -15.79 0.01 16.10
C ARG A 82 -14.69 -0.96 16.55
N VAL A 83 -15.02 -2.24 16.69
CA VAL A 83 -14.05 -3.26 17.14
C VAL A 83 -12.93 -3.40 16.11
N PHE A 84 -13.26 -3.52 14.82
CA PHE A 84 -12.27 -3.66 13.76
C PHE A 84 -11.47 -2.37 13.55
N VAL A 85 -12.11 -1.21 13.72
CA VAL A 85 -11.43 0.09 13.72
C VAL A 85 -10.35 0.12 14.80
N LEU A 86 -10.68 -0.23 16.04
CA LEU A 86 -9.75 -0.23 17.16
C LEU A 86 -8.62 -1.25 16.98
N VAL A 87 -8.95 -2.46 16.53
CA VAL A 87 -7.96 -3.52 16.29
C VAL A 87 -6.97 -3.10 15.21
N THR A 88 -7.46 -2.58 14.08
CA THR A 88 -6.59 -2.16 12.98
C THR A 88 -5.73 -0.95 13.36
N ILE A 89 -6.24 0.00 14.15
CA ILE A 89 -5.45 1.10 14.71
C ILE A 89 -4.36 0.55 15.64
N ALA A 90 -4.69 -0.39 16.52
CA ALA A 90 -3.71 -0.99 17.43
C ALA A 90 -2.60 -1.72 16.67
N VAL A 91 -2.94 -2.46 15.61
CA VAL A 91 -1.96 -3.12 14.73
C VAL A 91 -1.07 -2.09 14.03
N ALA A 92 -1.67 -1.01 13.50
CA ALA A 92 -0.91 0.07 12.87
C ALA A 92 0.05 0.73 13.86
N ALA A 93 -0.41 1.06 15.07
CA ALA A 93 0.41 1.65 16.13
C ALA A 93 1.58 0.71 16.50
N LEU A 94 1.33 -0.58 16.65
CA LEU A 94 2.35 -1.58 16.90
C LEU A 94 3.38 -1.62 15.77
N GLY A 95 2.94 -1.55 14.52
CA GLY A 95 3.78 -1.46 13.34
C GLY A 95 4.68 -0.23 13.34
N LEU A 96 4.13 0.95 13.67
CA LEU A 96 4.89 2.19 13.78
C LEU A 96 5.95 2.12 14.89
N VAL A 97 5.62 1.56 16.05
CA VAL A 97 6.60 1.33 17.14
C VAL A 97 7.72 0.42 16.67
N GLY A 98 7.39 -0.68 15.98
CA GLY A 98 8.40 -1.60 15.46
C GLY A 98 9.25 -0.99 14.36
N LEU A 99 8.68 -0.10 13.55
CA LEU A 99 9.38 0.57 12.47
C LEU A 99 10.57 1.41 12.95
N THR A 100 10.50 1.95 14.17
CA THR A 100 11.63 2.70 14.78
C THR A 100 12.90 1.86 14.95
N ARG A 101 12.77 0.54 14.87
CA ARG A 101 13.85 -0.44 15.03
C ARG A 101 14.39 -0.98 13.71
N LEU A 102 13.79 -0.56 12.60
CA LEU A 102 14.15 -0.96 11.25
C LEU A 102 15.02 0.10 10.56
N PRO A 103 15.73 -0.25 9.47
CA PRO A 103 16.43 0.73 8.66
C PRO A 103 15.51 1.86 8.19
N ARG A 104 16.02 3.09 8.18
CA ARG A 104 15.28 4.32 7.84
C ARG A 104 14.58 4.27 6.47
N VAL A 105 15.05 3.43 5.55
CA VAL A 105 14.42 3.26 4.24
C VAL A 105 12.93 2.89 4.35
N TRP A 106 12.55 2.08 5.34
CA TRP A 106 11.15 1.69 5.56
C TRP A 106 10.31 2.85 6.07
N SER A 107 10.89 3.71 6.92
CA SER A 107 10.22 4.94 7.36
C SER A 107 10.04 5.92 6.20
N CYS A 108 11.06 6.09 5.35
CA CYS A 108 10.94 6.90 4.13
C CYS A 108 9.87 6.36 3.19
N MET A 109 9.82 5.04 2.98
CA MET A 109 8.81 4.39 2.15
C MET A 109 7.40 4.65 2.69
N LEU A 110 7.19 4.51 4.01
CA LEU A 110 5.92 4.81 4.66
C LEU A 110 5.53 6.27 4.46
N LEU A 111 6.45 7.22 4.67
CA LEU A 111 6.17 8.65 4.51
C LEU A 111 5.78 9.00 3.07
N ILE A 112 6.45 8.42 2.08
CA ILE A 112 6.09 8.58 0.66
C ILE A 112 4.68 8.03 0.42
N GLY A 113 4.38 6.83 0.92
CA GLY A 113 3.04 6.22 0.79
C GLY A 113 1.96 7.08 1.43
N VAL A 114 2.19 7.57 2.65
CA VAL A 114 1.25 8.48 3.35
C VAL A 114 1.07 9.78 2.58
N ALA A 115 2.13 10.35 2.00
CA ALA A 115 2.03 11.57 1.21
C ALA A 115 1.20 11.35 -0.07
N LEU A 116 1.45 10.25 -0.80
CA LEU A 116 0.72 9.93 -2.03
C LEU A 116 -0.76 9.63 -1.77
N LEU A 117 -1.07 8.93 -0.68
CA LEU A 117 -2.44 8.57 -0.31
C LEU A 117 -3.21 9.73 0.34
N GLY A 118 -2.53 10.53 1.17
CA GLY A 118 -3.16 11.55 2.01
C GLY A 118 -3.18 12.96 1.44
N THR A 119 -2.61 13.18 0.25
CA THR A 119 -2.60 14.51 -0.36
C THR A 119 -3.95 14.82 -1.01
N HIS A 120 -4.62 15.86 -0.52
CA HIS A 120 -5.91 16.35 -1.03
C HIS A 120 -5.78 17.75 -1.67
N ALA A 121 -4.58 18.19 -2.01
CA ALA A 121 -4.35 19.45 -2.68
C ALA A 121 -5.00 19.47 -4.08
N ALA A 122 -5.65 20.56 -4.45
CA ALA A 122 -6.38 20.67 -5.72
C ALA A 122 -5.51 20.29 -6.92
N TRP A 123 -4.28 20.83 -6.99
CA TRP A 123 -3.34 20.50 -8.07
C TRP A 123 -3.05 19.02 -8.22
N TYR A 124 -3.02 18.27 -7.09
CA TYR A 124 -2.77 16.82 -7.09
C TYR A 124 -3.99 16.07 -7.60
N LEU A 125 -5.19 16.43 -7.13
CA LEU A 125 -6.45 15.83 -7.58
C LEU A 125 -6.69 16.11 -9.06
N ASP A 126 -6.45 17.34 -9.51
CA ASP A 126 -6.56 17.71 -10.92
C ASP A 126 -5.55 16.95 -11.81
N ALA A 127 -4.34 16.72 -11.30
CA ALA A 127 -3.36 15.88 -12.00
C ALA A 127 -3.81 14.41 -12.09
N LEU A 128 -4.42 13.87 -11.03
CA LEU A 128 -4.98 12.51 -11.02
C LEU A 128 -6.21 12.36 -11.94
N ASP A 129 -6.99 13.41 -12.10
CA ASP A 129 -8.12 13.40 -13.04
C ASP A 129 -7.68 13.73 -14.49
N GLY A 130 -6.46 14.22 -14.67
CA GLY A 130 -5.86 14.56 -15.95
C GLY A 130 -4.69 13.64 -16.37
N PRO A 131 -3.45 14.18 -16.44
CA PRO A 131 -2.30 13.46 -16.98
C PRO A 131 -1.90 12.20 -16.20
N LEU A 132 -2.27 12.10 -14.93
CA LEU A 132 -2.01 10.95 -14.07
C LEU A 132 -3.24 10.06 -13.86
N ALA A 133 -4.22 10.08 -14.76
CA ALA A 133 -5.46 9.34 -14.63
C ALA A 133 -5.27 7.82 -14.39
N ALA A 134 -4.20 7.23 -14.90
CA ALA A 134 -3.84 5.84 -14.62
C ALA A 134 -3.55 5.56 -13.13
N LEU A 135 -3.19 6.59 -12.35
CA LEU A 135 -2.88 6.54 -10.93
C LEU A 135 -4.02 7.08 -10.05
N ARG A 136 -5.17 7.43 -10.64
CA ARG A 136 -6.33 7.99 -9.92
C ARG A 136 -6.78 7.11 -8.76
N ASN A 137 -6.73 5.82 -8.93
CA ASN A 137 -6.99 4.86 -7.86
C ASN A 137 -5.76 4.78 -6.94
N VAL A 138 -5.59 5.79 -6.10
CA VAL A 138 -4.42 5.96 -5.22
C VAL A 138 -4.20 4.80 -4.25
N HIS A 139 -5.23 3.99 -3.95
CA HIS A 139 -5.10 2.78 -3.13
C HIS A 139 -4.04 1.78 -3.68
N LYS A 140 -3.66 1.90 -4.95
CA LYS A 140 -2.53 1.13 -5.53
C LYS A 140 -1.18 1.45 -4.87
N PHE A 141 -1.07 2.60 -4.20
CA PHE A 141 0.11 2.97 -3.40
C PHE A 141 0.08 2.40 -1.97
N ASP A 142 -0.99 1.72 -1.57
CA ASP A 142 -1.12 1.13 -0.24
C ASP A 142 0.08 0.22 0.17
N PRO A 143 0.70 -0.57 -0.73
CA PRO A 143 1.88 -1.35 -0.38
C PRO A 143 3.04 -0.52 0.20
N LEU A 144 3.17 0.76 -0.17
CA LEU A 144 4.19 1.65 0.39
C LEU A 144 3.98 1.90 1.89
N VAL A 145 2.76 1.77 2.37
CA VAL A 145 2.41 1.89 3.80
C VAL A 145 2.34 0.51 4.45
N ARG A 146 1.71 -0.47 3.79
CA ARG A 146 1.50 -1.82 4.35
C ARG A 146 2.81 -2.54 4.64
N ILE A 147 3.74 -2.57 3.68
CA ILE A 147 4.99 -3.29 3.85
C ILE A 147 5.77 -2.79 5.07
N PRO A 148 6.05 -1.48 5.25
CA PRO A 148 6.69 -0.97 6.45
C PRO A 148 5.95 -1.30 7.74
N VAL A 149 4.61 -1.15 7.77
CA VAL A 149 3.80 -1.43 8.96
C VAL A 149 3.89 -2.91 9.34
N VAL A 150 3.75 -3.84 8.38
CA VAL A 150 3.84 -5.28 8.62
C VAL A 150 5.24 -5.67 9.11
N LEU A 151 6.29 -5.13 8.49
CA LEU A 151 7.66 -5.37 8.95
C LEU A 151 7.89 -4.82 10.37
N GLY A 152 7.29 -3.68 10.69
CA GLY A 152 7.31 -3.12 12.04
C GLY A 152 6.63 -4.05 13.06
N VAL A 153 5.43 -4.55 12.75
CA VAL A 153 4.75 -5.54 13.60
C VAL A 153 5.65 -6.76 13.81
N ALA A 154 6.22 -7.30 12.73
CA ALA A 154 7.13 -8.44 12.81
C ALA A 154 8.35 -8.15 13.70
N ALA A 155 8.92 -6.94 13.63
CA ALA A 155 10.06 -6.53 14.45
C ALA A 155 9.72 -6.44 15.95
N VAL A 156 8.48 -6.09 16.31
CA VAL A 156 8.00 -6.14 17.69
C VAL A 156 7.76 -7.58 18.13
N MET A 157 7.00 -8.35 17.34
CA MET A 157 6.63 -9.72 17.67
C MET A 157 7.85 -10.65 17.80
N ALA A 158 8.91 -10.40 17.03
CA ALA A 158 10.15 -11.16 17.14
C ALA A 158 10.85 -11.06 18.51
N ARG A 159 10.43 -10.12 19.36
CA ARG A 159 10.96 -9.88 20.72
C ARG A 159 10.01 -10.30 21.85
N VAL A 160 8.78 -10.65 21.50
CA VAL A 160 7.82 -11.14 22.50
C VAL A 160 8.22 -12.56 22.85
N GLU A 161 8.81 -12.73 24.03
CA GLU A 161 9.01 -14.03 24.63
C GLU A 161 7.68 -14.45 25.30
N VAL A 162 7.02 -15.46 24.76
CA VAL A 162 5.82 -16.02 25.39
C VAL A 162 6.28 -17.09 26.38
N PRO A 163 6.13 -16.86 27.70
CA PRO A 163 6.55 -17.84 28.70
C PRO A 163 5.79 -19.15 28.49
N GLY A 164 6.50 -20.27 28.44
CA GLY A 164 5.91 -21.63 28.39
C GLY A 164 5.53 -22.14 27.00
N THR A 165 5.78 -21.40 25.93
CA THR A 165 5.56 -21.89 24.56
C THR A 165 6.86 -22.36 23.93
N VAL A 166 6.76 -23.42 23.14
CA VAL A 166 7.83 -23.94 22.28
C VAL A 166 8.42 -22.77 21.51
N ARG A 167 9.73 -22.54 21.60
CA ARG A 167 10.45 -21.55 20.78
C ARG A 167 10.15 -21.81 19.32
N MET A 168 9.19 -21.07 18.78
CA MET A 168 8.86 -21.14 17.38
C MET A 168 10.07 -20.61 16.59
N GLY A 169 10.69 -21.48 15.82
CA GLY A 169 11.86 -21.08 15.02
C GLY A 169 11.49 -19.95 14.07
N ARG A 170 12.43 -19.05 13.75
CA ARG A 170 12.23 -17.91 12.84
C ARG A 170 11.49 -18.29 11.55
N ARG A 171 11.69 -19.51 11.03
CA ARG A 171 11.00 -20.02 9.83
C ARG A 171 9.52 -20.28 10.07
N GLN A 172 9.14 -20.75 11.25
CA GLN A 172 7.73 -21.00 11.60
C GLN A 172 6.98 -19.69 11.84
N ALA A 173 7.61 -18.71 12.50
CA ALA A 173 7.05 -17.37 12.67
C ALA A 173 6.86 -16.66 11.33
N ALA A 174 7.82 -16.77 10.41
CA ALA A 174 7.69 -16.22 9.06
C ALA A 174 6.56 -16.91 8.28
N GLY A 175 6.44 -18.25 8.38
CA GLY A 175 5.36 -19.00 7.76
C GLY A 175 3.98 -18.60 8.28
N LEU A 176 3.84 -18.41 9.60
CA LEU A 176 2.59 -17.97 10.22
C LEU A 176 2.22 -16.55 9.79
N LEU A 177 3.20 -15.66 9.68
CA LEU A 177 3.00 -14.29 9.19
C LEU A 177 2.53 -14.28 7.73
N VAL A 178 3.15 -15.10 6.87
CA VAL A 178 2.72 -15.26 5.47
C VAL A 178 1.29 -15.80 5.40
N CYS A 179 0.95 -16.81 6.21
CA CYS A 179 -0.42 -17.34 6.26
C CYS A 179 -1.43 -16.28 6.73
N LEU A 180 -1.09 -15.49 7.75
CA LEU A 180 -1.96 -14.41 8.25
C LEU A 180 -2.16 -13.31 7.21
N VAL A 181 -1.12 -12.96 6.46
CA VAL A 181 -1.22 -11.99 5.36
C VAL A 181 -2.08 -12.54 4.20
N MET A 182 -1.93 -13.83 3.88
CA MET A 182 -2.69 -14.48 2.80
C MET A 182 -4.18 -14.70 3.16
N VAL A 183 -4.50 -14.84 4.44
CA VAL A 183 -5.90 -14.98 4.91
C VAL A 183 -6.57 -13.61 5.09
N GLY A 184 -5.78 -12.55 5.32
CA GLY A 184 -6.28 -11.19 5.49
C GLY A 184 -6.35 -10.35 4.21
N ALA A 185 -5.92 -10.90 3.07
CA ALA A 185 -5.99 -10.28 1.74
C ALA A 185 -7.19 -10.81 0.95
#